data_ca45d34233a0eebd29aad29bb36b11e2
#
_entry.id   ca45d34233a0eebd29aad29bb36b11e2
#
_cell.length_a   1.000
_cell.length_b   1.000
_cell.length_c   1.000
_cell.angle_alpha   90.00
_cell.angle_beta   90.00
_cell.angle_gamma   90.00
#
_symmetry.space_group_name_H-M   'P 1'
#
loop_
_entity.id
_entity.type
_entity.pdbx_description
1 polymer ?
#
loop_
_entity_poly.entity_id
_entity_poly.type
_entity_poly.pdbx_seq_one_letter_code
_entity_poly.pdbx_strand_id
1 'polypeptide(L)'
;PIHTSGSDWELEAKIEAKIKGCSCVVILEGVYASYSKWIDKEVKLARKYAKPIIAVRPWGAERVSALVRNSATIEVGWNAKSVADAIRRYSLNV
;
A
#
# COMPACT_ATOMS: atom_id res chain seq x y z
N PRO A 1 14.45 10.16 -12.01
CA PRO A 1 13.29 9.51 -12.10
C PRO A 1 13.40 8.18 -12.65
N ILE A 2 12.36 7.54 -12.49
CA ILE A 2 12.42 6.30 -12.61
C ILE A 2 12.11 5.92 -13.86
N HIS A 3 12.02 6.37 -14.78
CA HIS A 3 11.52 6.01 -15.80
C HIS A 3 12.34 5.50 -16.74
N THR A 4 13.22 5.02 -16.82
CA THR A 4 13.95 4.55 -17.88
C THR A 4 13.24 3.53 -18.67
N SER A 5 13.64 3.33 -19.85
CA SER A 5 12.97 2.44 -20.75
C SER A 5 12.96 1.04 -20.25
N GLY A 6 11.92 0.37 -20.39
CA GLY A 6 11.79 -1.00 -19.98
C GLY A 6 11.68 -1.17 -18.50
N SER A 7 11.80 -0.08 -17.77
CA SER A 7 11.88 -0.20 -16.36
C SER A 7 10.55 -0.44 -15.68
N ASP A 8 9.43 -0.24 -16.33
CA ASP A 8 8.14 -0.46 -15.68
C ASP A 8 7.96 -1.90 -15.26
N TRP A 9 8.28 -2.85 -16.11
CA TRP A 9 8.14 -4.24 -15.71
C TRP A 9 9.22 -4.66 -14.71
N GLU A 10 10.40 -4.06 -14.79
CA GLU A 10 11.44 -4.33 -13.80
C GLU A 10 11.04 -3.79 -12.44
N LEU A 11 10.50 -2.58 -12.39
CA LEU A 11 10.03 -1.99 -11.16
C LEU A 11 8.87 -2.78 -10.59
N GLU A 12 7.95 -3.20 -11.44
CA GLU A 12 6.83 -4.02 -11.02
C GLU A 12 7.30 -5.34 -10.41
N ALA A 13 8.30 -5.97 -11.02
CA ALA A 13 8.87 -7.21 -10.51
C ALA A 13 9.52 -7.00 -9.14
N LYS A 14 10.20 -5.87 -8.95
CA LYS A 14 10.81 -5.55 -7.66
C LYS A 14 9.76 -5.30 -6.59
N ILE A 15 8.69 -4.60 -6.93
CA ILE A 15 7.60 -4.35 -6.01
C ILE A 15 6.93 -5.66 -5.63
N GLU A 16 6.69 -6.51 -6.60
CA GLU A 16 6.09 -7.82 -6.35
C GLU A 16 6.96 -8.65 -5.42
N ALA A 17 8.27 -8.67 -5.61
CA ALA A 17 9.18 -9.41 -4.75
C ALA A 17 9.11 -8.89 -3.31
N LYS A 18 9.04 -7.58 -3.14
CA LYS A 18 8.94 -7.01 -1.79
C LYS A 18 7.63 -7.34 -1.12
N ILE A 19 6.54 -7.27 -1.85
CA ILE A 19 5.22 -7.57 -1.29
C ILE A 19 5.14 -9.05 -0.94
N LYS A 20 5.66 -9.90 -1.80
CA LYS A 20 5.66 -11.33 -1.55
C LYS A 20 6.39 -11.68 -0.26
N GLY A 21 7.45 -10.95 0.07
CA GLY A 21 8.24 -11.22 1.26
C GLY A 21 7.83 -10.46 2.51
N CYS A 22 6.82 -9.59 2.45
CA CYS A 22 6.48 -8.79 3.60
C CYS A 22 5.36 -9.42 4.44
N SER A 23 5.14 -8.88 5.65
CA SER A 23 4.08 -9.35 6.53
C SER A 23 2.80 -8.52 6.41
N CYS A 24 2.91 -7.32 5.92
CA CYS A 24 1.75 -6.45 5.67
C CYS A 24 2.18 -5.37 4.68
N VAL A 25 1.21 -4.69 4.10
CA VAL A 25 1.47 -3.59 3.16
C VAL A 25 0.81 -2.34 3.73
N VAL A 26 1.59 -1.27 3.87
CA VAL A 26 1.07 0.00 4.37
C VAL A 26 0.92 0.93 3.17
N ILE A 27 -0.27 1.43 2.93
CA ILE A 27 -0.54 2.30 1.79
C ILE A 27 -1.22 3.58 2.25
N LEU A 28 -0.72 4.72 1.75
CA LEU A 28 -1.37 5.98 2.03
C LEU A 28 -2.62 6.10 1.18
N GLU A 29 -3.73 6.55 1.79
CA GLU A 29 -4.97 6.67 1.06
C GLU A 29 -5.07 7.92 0.21
N GLY A 30 -4.16 8.83 0.29
CA GLY A 30 -4.21 10.05 -0.49
C GLY A 30 -4.25 9.77 -1.97
N VAL A 31 -4.98 10.59 -2.70
CA VAL A 31 -5.06 10.41 -4.13
C VAL A 31 -4.01 11.30 -4.78
N TYR A 32 -3.03 10.69 -5.39
CA TYR A 32 -2.01 11.39 -6.11
C TYR A 32 -2.10 10.92 -7.55
N ALA A 33 -2.61 11.74 -8.40
CA ALA A 33 -2.86 11.34 -9.80
C ALA A 33 -1.64 10.71 -10.45
N SER A 34 -0.46 11.25 -10.17
CA SER A 34 0.75 10.74 -10.80
C SER A 34 1.20 9.38 -10.25
N TYR A 35 0.65 8.95 -9.11
CA TYR A 35 1.06 7.69 -8.51
C TYR A 35 -0.06 6.65 -8.46
N SER A 36 -1.24 6.98 -8.94
CA SER A 36 -2.38 6.07 -8.83
C SER A 36 -2.14 4.72 -9.49
N LYS A 37 -1.38 4.72 -10.58
CA LYS A 37 -1.04 3.51 -11.28
C LYS A 37 -0.27 2.54 -10.37
N TRP A 38 0.69 3.05 -9.62
CA TRP A 38 1.51 2.21 -8.74
C TRP A 38 0.76 1.77 -7.51
N ILE A 39 -0.10 2.64 -6.97
CA ILE A 39 -0.96 2.28 -5.85
C ILE A 39 -1.89 1.14 -6.25
N ASP A 40 -2.46 1.23 -7.45
CA ASP A 40 -3.32 0.18 -7.98
C ASP A 40 -2.57 -1.15 -8.07
N LYS A 41 -1.34 -1.14 -8.56
CA LYS A 41 -0.54 -2.35 -8.66
C LYS A 41 -0.19 -2.92 -7.29
N GLU A 42 0.14 -2.06 -6.33
CA GLU A 42 0.45 -2.50 -4.97
C GLU A 42 -0.76 -3.18 -4.32
N VAL A 43 -1.94 -2.61 -4.49
CA VAL A 43 -3.16 -3.20 -3.95
C VAL A 43 -3.42 -4.56 -4.58
N LYS A 44 -3.29 -4.65 -5.89
CA LYS A 44 -3.53 -5.91 -6.60
C LYS A 44 -2.54 -6.99 -6.16
N LEU A 45 -1.27 -6.62 -5.99
CA LEU A 45 -0.25 -7.56 -5.56
C LEU A 45 -0.46 -8.00 -4.11
N ALA A 46 -0.84 -7.07 -3.24
CA ALA A 46 -1.14 -7.41 -1.86
C ALA A 46 -2.29 -8.42 -1.79
N ARG A 47 -3.31 -8.23 -2.61
CA ARG A 47 -4.43 -9.17 -2.66
C ARG A 47 -4.01 -10.51 -3.25
N LYS A 48 -3.16 -10.48 -4.28
CA LYS A 48 -2.67 -11.70 -4.91
C LYS A 48 -1.95 -12.58 -3.90
N TYR A 49 -1.17 -11.99 -3.03
CA TYR A 49 -0.40 -12.75 -2.04
C TYR A 49 -1.05 -12.77 -0.67
N ALA A 50 -2.31 -12.38 -0.59
CA ALA A 50 -3.10 -12.40 0.63
C ALA A 50 -2.44 -11.65 1.79
N LYS A 51 -1.83 -10.51 1.48
CA LYS A 51 -1.20 -9.68 2.52
C LYS A 51 -2.20 -8.69 3.08
N PRO A 52 -2.21 -8.47 4.39
CA PRO A 52 -3.07 -7.45 4.96
C PRO A 52 -2.63 -6.08 4.49
N ILE A 53 -3.60 -5.21 4.19
CA ILE A 53 -3.33 -3.85 3.77
C ILE A 53 -3.75 -2.92 4.89
N ILE A 54 -2.82 -2.09 5.34
CA ILE A 54 -3.10 -1.07 6.33
C ILE A 54 -3.16 0.25 5.59
N ALA A 55 -4.34 0.83 5.49
CA ALA A 55 -4.52 2.10 4.82
C ALA A 55 -4.33 3.22 5.81
N VAL A 56 -3.47 4.17 5.49
CA VAL A 56 -3.21 5.32 6.35
C VAL A 56 -3.80 6.55 5.72
N ARG A 57 -4.70 7.22 6.44
CA ARG A 57 -5.34 8.41 5.94
C ARG A 57 -4.46 9.61 6.24
N PRO A 58 -3.94 10.30 5.23
CA PRO A 58 -3.06 11.44 5.47
C PRO A 58 -3.81 12.56 6.20
N TRP A 59 -3.09 13.27 7.06
CA TRP A 59 -3.67 14.37 7.79
C TRP A 59 -4.11 15.45 6.82
N GLY A 60 -5.30 15.96 6.98
CA GLY A 60 -5.80 17.00 6.10
C GLY A 60 -6.25 16.53 4.72
N ALA A 61 -6.27 15.24 4.48
CA ALA A 61 -6.67 14.75 3.18
C ALA A 61 -8.14 15.00 2.92
N GLU A 62 -8.44 15.66 1.81
CA GLU A 62 -9.81 15.89 1.42
C GLU A 62 -10.35 14.74 0.59
N ARG A 63 -9.47 14.01 -0.07
CA ARG A 63 -9.85 12.88 -0.88
C ARG A 63 -9.06 11.67 -0.48
N VAL A 64 -9.65 10.52 -0.56
CA VAL A 64 -8.96 9.25 -0.32
C VAL A 64 -9.21 8.33 -1.50
N SER A 65 -8.29 7.43 -1.75
CA SER A 65 -8.45 6.47 -2.82
C SER A 65 -9.51 5.45 -2.43
N ALA A 66 -10.58 5.37 -3.20
CA ALA A 66 -11.63 4.39 -2.95
C ALA A 66 -11.09 2.97 -3.07
N LEU A 67 -10.17 2.74 -4.01
CA LEU A 67 -9.57 1.42 -4.18
C LEU A 67 -8.82 0.99 -2.92
N VAL A 68 -7.97 1.86 -2.37
CA VAL A 68 -7.20 1.55 -1.19
C VAL A 68 -8.13 1.33 0.00
N ARG A 69 -9.09 2.23 0.18
CA ARG A 69 -10.02 2.15 1.30
C ARG A 69 -10.84 0.88 1.26
N ASN A 70 -11.34 0.52 0.08
CA ASN A 70 -12.17 -0.66 -0.05
C ASN A 70 -11.38 -1.97 0.03
N SER A 71 -10.08 -1.91 -0.22
CA SER A 71 -9.23 -3.09 -0.18
C SER A 71 -8.52 -3.25 1.15
N ALA A 72 -8.54 -2.26 2.02
CA ALA A 72 -7.79 -2.28 3.25
C ALA A 72 -8.36 -3.25 4.27
N THR A 73 -7.47 -3.88 5.02
CA THR A 73 -7.86 -4.69 6.16
C THR A 73 -8.27 -3.76 7.30
N ILE A 74 -7.58 -2.63 7.43
CA ILE A 74 -7.91 -1.62 8.41
C ILE A 74 -7.47 -0.26 7.91
N GLU A 75 -8.19 0.78 8.29
CA GLU A 75 -7.84 2.15 7.98
C GLU A 75 -7.45 2.84 9.28
N VAL A 76 -6.33 3.52 9.31
CA VAL A 76 -5.88 4.26 10.48
C VAL A 76 -5.56 5.70 10.11
N GLY A 77 -5.57 6.59 11.10
CA GLY A 77 -5.26 7.98 10.86
C GLY A 77 -3.76 8.23 10.78
N TRP A 78 -3.41 9.50 10.51
CA TRP A 78 -2.02 9.90 10.37
C TRP A 78 -1.41 10.06 11.77
N ASN A 79 -1.06 8.93 12.37
CA ASN A 79 -0.55 8.89 13.73
C ASN A 79 0.38 7.69 13.87
N ALA A 80 1.60 7.95 14.28
CA ALA A 80 2.63 6.91 14.34
C ALA A 80 2.21 5.74 15.23
N LYS A 81 1.57 6.03 16.36
CA LYS A 81 1.14 4.97 17.27
C LYS A 81 0.07 4.10 16.65
N SER A 82 -0.90 4.73 15.98
CA SER A 82 -1.97 3.98 15.33
C SER A 82 -1.44 3.09 14.21
N VAL A 83 -0.50 3.60 13.43
CA VAL A 83 0.12 2.82 12.37
C VAL A 83 0.92 1.66 12.96
N ALA A 84 1.71 1.92 13.98
CA ALA A 84 2.52 0.86 14.62
C ALA A 84 1.64 -0.22 15.25
N ASP A 85 0.56 0.19 15.91
CA ASP A 85 -0.37 -0.75 16.52
C ASP A 85 -1.05 -1.62 15.45
N ALA A 86 -1.43 -1.01 14.33
CA ALA A 86 -2.04 -1.75 13.24
C ALA A 86 -1.05 -2.75 12.63
N ILE A 87 0.20 -2.35 12.45
CA ILE A 87 1.22 -3.25 11.93
C ILE A 87 1.37 -4.46 12.87
N ARG A 88 1.48 -4.22 14.16
CA ARG A 88 1.62 -5.31 15.13
C ARG A 88 0.40 -6.23 15.14
N ARG A 89 -0.79 -5.65 14.99
CA ARG A 89 -2.01 -6.43 15.12
C ARG A 89 -2.36 -7.21 13.86
N TYR A 90 -2.12 -6.64 12.70
CA TYR A 90 -2.59 -7.24 11.45
C TYR A 90 -1.50 -7.89 10.61
N SER A 91 -0.22 -7.69 10.92
CA SER A 91 0.84 -8.34 10.16
C SER A 91 0.78 -9.85 10.30
N LEU A 92 1.14 -10.52 9.22
CA LEU A 92 1.18 -11.96 9.25
C LEU A 92 2.36 -12.43 10.10
N ASN A 93 2.13 -13.53 10.81
CA ASN A 93 3.17 -14.05 11.64
C ASN A 93 3.96 -15.00 10.82
N VAL A 94 5.00 -14.57 10.22
CA VAL A 94 5.82 -15.43 9.38
C VAL A 94 7.18 -15.64 9.92
#